data_1f21a63bb513ead19c9c8470505e60ea
#
_entry.id   1f21a63bb513ead19c9c8470505e60ea
#
_cell.length_a   1.000
_cell.length_b   1.000
_cell.length_c   1.000
_cell.angle_alpha   90.00
_cell.angle_beta   90.00
_cell.angle_gamma   90.00
#
_symmetry.space_group_name_H-M   'P 1'
#
loop_
_entity.id
_entity.type
_entity.pdbx_description
1 polymer ?
#
loop_
_entity_poly.entity_id
_entity_poly.type
_entity_poly.pdbx_seq_one_letter_code
_entity_poly.pdbx_strand_id
1 'polypeptide(L)'
;MDYPRLIKMIFNCQVFHISMKAYCSYLFLLLIMFAAFPVHAEEKLSVDPKVFDSGHAERIILVTYTDNHINQVPIGMTNQIYRRRGDYGSSTWSKRIASSIETDYKLKILSQWPIKEIGEHCVVYLVDEEESLTDVMTALSQDERIGNVQAMNTFKVMADTYNDPYYRLQTNIHSINLAEIHNQSTGKNISIAIVDTGVDINHPDLKGQIHQSKDFVMQKSTDSVDIHGTAIAGVIAAKPNNGHGIVGIAPDSRVVSLKACWSVKANSLEAVCNSFTLALAINTAIEKKVDILNLSLTGPYDPLLARLIEKAIQQGIIIVASQADSHDEKSGFPAQQLGVIGVRSISEKFGQSGHEDPALVLSAPGEAILTTLPDGAYDFVSGNSLATAHVSGLTALLLQLKRSMTQQEVFKLLAKANEPTFYKFFTKARLRNKAISVISDDSKKLLRKPS
;
A
#
# COMPACT_ATOMS: atom_id res chain seq x y z
N MET A 1 7.74 70.57 52.90
CA MET A 1 8.09 69.20 52.63
C MET A 1 8.94 69.19 51.34
N ASP A 2 10.16 68.98 51.57
CA ASP A 2 11.41 68.84 50.96
C ASP A 2 11.49 68.68 49.40
N TYR A 3 12.00 69.71 48.78
CA TYR A 3 12.64 69.73 47.52
C TYR A 3 14.16 69.73 47.72
N PRO A 4 14.88 68.61 47.64
CA PRO A 4 16.14 68.62 46.94
C PRO A 4 16.51 67.19 46.42
N ARG A 5 15.88 66.67 45.37
CA ARG A 5 16.32 65.46 44.73
C ARG A 5 16.34 65.52 43.18
N LEU A 6 16.08 66.69 42.62
CA LEU A 6 15.98 66.84 41.17
C LEU A 6 17.25 67.31 40.43
N ILE A 7 18.33 67.72 41.14
CA ILE A 7 19.54 68.28 40.50
C ILE A 7 20.64 67.25 40.32
N LYS A 8 20.55 66.07 40.92
CA LYS A 8 21.57 64.99 40.68
C LYS A 8 21.33 64.05 39.51
N MET A 9 20.23 64.22 38.81
CA MET A 9 19.88 63.32 37.66
C MET A 9 20.32 63.90 36.30
N ILE A 10 20.71 65.14 36.19
CA ILE A 10 21.03 65.78 34.91
C ILE A 10 22.53 65.66 34.53
N PHE A 11 23.42 65.43 35.53
CA PHE A 11 24.85 65.32 35.25
C PHE A 11 25.35 63.93 34.87
N ASN A 12 24.53 62.91 34.99
CA ASN A 12 24.93 61.53 34.62
C ASN A 12 24.51 61.12 33.19
N CYS A 13 23.82 62.00 32.44
CA CYS A 13 23.33 61.64 31.09
C CYS A 13 24.35 61.98 29.98
N GLN A 14 25.33 62.84 30.22
CA GLN A 14 26.32 63.17 29.18
C GLN A 14 27.51 62.18 29.09
N VAL A 15 27.89 61.53 30.18
CA VAL A 15 28.98 60.56 30.18
C VAL A 15 28.54 59.20 29.58
N PHE A 16 27.24 58.88 29.70
CA PHE A 16 26.68 57.65 29.11
C PHE A 16 26.53 57.75 27.56
N HIS A 17 26.36 58.95 27.02
CA HIS A 17 26.19 59.09 25.54
C HIS A 17 27.48 58.94 24.74
N ILE A 18 28.65 59.26 25.34
CA ILE A 18 29.93 59.10 24.67
C ILE A 18 30.40 57.63 24.69
N SER A 19 30.11 56.90 25.77
CA SER A 19 30.41 55.47 25.86
C SER A 19 29.56 54.63 24.93
N MET A 20 28.28 54.96 24.73
CA MET A 20 27.35 54.22 23.88
C MET A 20 27.65 54.36 22.39
N LYS A 21 28.11 55.53 21.94
CA LYS A 21 28.59 55.72 20.53
C LYS A 21 29.87 54.93 20.23
N ALA A 22 30.81 54.85 21.18
CA ALA A 22 31.99 54.01 21.06
C ALA A 22 31.63 52.51 21.02
N TYR A 23 30.71 52.07 21.84
CA TYR A 23 30.23 50.68 21.83
C TYR A 23 29.45 50.31 20.56
N CYS A 24 28.61 51.20 20.03
CA CYS A 24 27.92 51.00 18.77
C CYS A 24 28.89 50.95 17.58
N SER A 25 29.92 51.79 17.56
CA SER A 25 30.96 51.76 16.51
C SER A 25 31.83 50.50 16.58
N TYR A 26 32.14 50.00 17.80
CA TYR A 26 32.85 48.72 17.94
C TYR A 26 31.98 47.53 17.58
N LEU A 27 30.68 47.52 17.90
CA LEU A 27 29.75 46.48 17.51
C LEU A 27 29.53 46.47 15.99
N PHE A 28 29.50 47.64 15.35
CA PHE A 28 29.37 47.79 13.91
C PHE A 28 30.64 47.33 13.15
N LEU A 29 31.84 47.63 13.72
CA LEU A 29 33.11 47.09 13.19
C LEU A 29 33.24 45.57 13.39
N LEU A 30 32.77 45.03 14.50
CA LEU A 30 32.70 43.58 14.72
C LEU A 30 31.70 42.88 13.78
N LEU A 31 30.55 43.50 13.51
CA LEU A 31 29.57 42.99 12.55
C LEU A 31 30.09 43.02 11.09
N ILE A 32 30.88 44.07 10.72
CA ILE A 32 31.54 44.14 9.42
C ILE A 32 32.68 43.13 9.31
N MET A 33 33.41 42.81 10.40
CA MET A 33 34.40 41.76 10.41
C MET A 33 33.77 40.36 10.29
N PHE A 34 32.59 40.13 10.82
CA PHE A 34 31.85 38.86 10.66
C PHE A 34 31.19 38.73 9.28
N ALA A 35 30.85 39.87 8.62
CA ALA A 35 30.30 39.88 7.25
C ALA A 35 31.38 39.69 6.14
N ALA A 36 32.67 39.79 6.49
CA ALA A 36 33.76 39.62 5.55
C ALA A 36 34.40 38.22 5.55
N PHE A 37 33.85 37.26 6.30
CA PHE A 37 34.21 35.86 6.06
C PHE A 37 33.49 35.45 4.77
N PRO A 38 34.22 35.06 3.71
CA PRO A 38 33.58 34.44 2.59
C PRO A 38 32.93 33.16 3.17
N VAL A 39 31.60 33.13 3.17
CA VAL A 39 30.86 31.87 3.26
C VAL A 39 31.34 31.12 2.03
N HIS A 40 32.27 30.20 2.23
CA HIS A 40 32.58 29.21 1.21
C HIS A 40 31.29 28.44 1.01
N ALA A 41 30.60 28.77 -0.07
CA ALA A 41 29.53 27.91 -0.54
C ALA A 41 30.19 26.55 -0.78
N GLU A 42 29.91 25.59 0.10
CA GLU A 42 30.10 24.21 -0.24
C GLU A 42 29.47 24.02 -1.61
N GLU A 43 30.28 23.62 -2.59
CA GLU A 43 29.79 23.24 -3.90
C GLU A 43 28.80 22.12 -3.66
N LYS A 44 27.52 22.46 -3.50
CA LYS A 44 26.45 21.48 -3.28
C LYS A 44 26.45 20.59 -4.50
N LEU A 45 26.94 19.37 -4.30
CA LEU A 45 26.77 18.27 -5.23
C LEU A 45 25.27 17.99 -5.33
N SER A 46 24.54 18.79 -6.10
CA SER A 46 23.11 18.64 -6.32
C SER A 46 22.90 18.31 -7.78
N VAL A 47 22.32 17.16 -8.04
CA VAL A 47 21.88 16.78 -9.37
C VAL A 47 20.41 17.19 -9.50
N ASP A 48 20.06 17.89 -10.59
CA ASP A 48 18.66 18.21 -10.87
C ASP A 48 17.87 16.90 -11.07
N PRO A 49 16.85 16.59 -10.25
CA PRO A 49 16.05 15.39 -10.43
C PRO A 49 15.45 15.22 -11.82
N LYS A 50 15.20 16.34 -12.52
CA LYS A 50 14.67 16.34 -13.89
C LYS A 50 15.59 15.66 -14.90
N VAL A 51 16.87 15.54 -14.63
CA VAL A 51 17.80 14.78 -15.47
C VAL A 51 17.44 13.29 -15.46
N PHE A 52 16.87 12.80 -14.36
CA PHE A 52 16.45 11.40 -14.20
C PHE A 52 15.00 11.15 -14.62
N ASP A 53 14.17 12.20 -14.74
CA ASP A 53 12.77 12.11 -15.20
C ASP A 53 12.65 12.21 -16.73
N SER A 54 13.71 12.63 -17.42
CA SER A 54 13.77 12.67 -18.89
C SER A 54 13.98 11.24 -19.44
N GLY A 55 13.50 10.96 -20.65
CA GLY A 55 13.71 9.66 -21.34
C GLY A 55 15.19 9.24 -21.50
N HIS A 56 16.11 10.05 -20.99
CA HIS A 56 17.56 9.82 -20.99
C HIS A 56 18.06 9.12 -19.73
N ALA A 57 17.22 8.91 -18.69
CA ALA A 57 17.63 8.28 -17.44
C ALA A 57 18.21 6.86 -17.64
N GLU A 58 17.71 6.13 -18.62
CA GLU A 58 18.19 4.79 -18.97
C GLU A 58 19.58 4.78 -19.64
N ARG A 59 20.09 5.97 -20.06
CA ARG A 59 21.38 6.16 -20.73
C ARG A 59 22.46 6.73 -19.83
N ILE A 60 22.16 6.86 -18.52
CA ILE A 60 23.13 7.36 -17.53
C ILE A 60 23.92 6.19 -16.96
N ILE A 61 25.25 6.35 -16.94
CA ILE A 61 26.18 5.37 -16.37
C ILE A 61 27.01 6.00 -15.26
N LEU A 62 27.42 5.17 -14.31
CA LEU A 62 28.38 5.48 -13.27
C LEU A 62 29.69 4.80 -13.61
N VAL A 63 30.78 5.56 -13.60
CA VAL A 63 32.13 5.05 -13.81
C VAL A 63 32.95 5.41 -12.59
N THR A 64 33.66 4.45 -12.01
CA THR A 64 34.59 4.70 -10.92
C THR A 64 36.00 4.26 -11.29
N TYR A 65 36.99 4.95 -10.74
CA TYR A 65 38.40 4.58 -10.86
C TYR A 65 39.15 4.93 -9.59
N THR A 66 40.19 4.15 -9.29
CA THR A 66 41.02 4.34 -8.10
C THR A 66 41.78 5.66 -8.20
N ASP A 67 41.64 6.52 -7.19
CA ASP A 67 42.41 7.75 -7.08
C ASP A 67 43.38 7.65 -5.89
N ASN A 68 44.60 7.25 -6.16
CA ASN A 68 45.67 7.09 -5.15
C ASN A 68 46.01 8.41 -4.44
N HIS A 69 45.54 9.55 -4.91
CA HIS A 69 45.79 10.86 -4.29
C HIS A 69 44.76 11.21 -3.22
N ILE A 70 43.62 10.50 -3.15
CA ILE A 70 42.57 10.74 -2.15
C ILE A 70 43.06 10.36 -0.73
N ASN A 71 43.96 9.38 -0.59
CA ASN A 71 44.36 8.79 0.68
C ASN A 71 45.68 9.32 1.22
N GLN A 72 46.36 10.29 0.61
CA GLN A 72 47.67 10.80 1.03
C GLN A 72 47.58 11.96 2.04
N VAL A 73 46.78 11.81 3.10
CA VAL A 73 46.98 12.61 4.31
C VAL A 73 47.72 11.75 5.31
N PRO A 74 49.04 12.05 5.63
CA PRO A 74 49.77 11.30 6.63
C PRO A 74 49.03 11.43 7.97
N ILE A 75 48.63 10.32 8.55
CA ILE A 75 48.18 10.23 9.93
C ILE A 75 49.41 10.53 10.80
N GLY A 76 49.57 11.79 11.27
CA GLY A 76 50.65 12.07 12.19
C GLY A 76 51.16 13.49 12.34
N MET A 77 50.69 14.47 11.62
CA MET A 77 51.10 15.87 11.84
C MET A 77 49.96 16.73 12.39
N THR A 78 49.89 16.79 13.71
CA THR A 78 49.09 17.75 14.49
C THR A 78 49.71 19.13 14.40
N ASN A 79 49.52 19.85 13.29
CA ASN A 79 49.78 21.29 13.24
C ASN A 79 48.54 21.97 12.64
N GLN A 80 47.89 22.77 13.47
CA GLN A 80 46.61 23.45 13.16
C GLN A 80 46.64 24.36 11.94
N ILE A 81 47.83 24.62 11.38
CA ILE A 81 48.01 25.50 10.20
C ILE A 81 47.65 24.81 8.87
N TYR A 82 47.63 23.48 8.81
CA TYR A 82 47.29 22.69 7.61
C TYR A 82 45.82 22.30 7.51
N ARG A 83 44.98 22.57 8.53
CA ARG A 83 43.54 22.32 8.49
C ARG A 83 42.74 23.19 7.51
N ARG A 84 43.36 24.15 6.86
CA ARG A 84 42.70 25.06 5.89
C ARG A 84 42.84 24.63 4.41
N ARG A 85 43.37 23.45 4.13
CA ARG A 85 43.44 22.90 2.76
C ARG A 85 42.59 21.65 2.61
N GLY A 86 41.37 21.66 3.07
CA GLY A 86 40.55 20.45 3.16
C GLY A 86 39.23 20.48 2.47
N ASP A 87 38.98 21.35 1.51
CA ASP A 87 37.93 21.13 0.53
C ASP A 87 38.49 20.25 -0.57
N TYR A 88 38.32 18.96 -0.43
CA TYR A 88 38.69 17.98 -1.43
C TYR A 88 37.69 18.00 -2.60
N GLY A 89 37.80 19.01 -3.42
CA GLY A 89 37.34 18.91 -4.80
C GLY A 89 38.14 17.80 -5.52
N SER A 90 37.56 17.21 -6.54
CA SER A 90 38.24 16.22 -7.39
C SER A 90 39.65 16.67 -7.75
N SER A 91 40.63 15.76 -7.64
CA SER A 91 42.02 16.07 -7.97
C SER A 91 42.14 16.51 -9.45
N THR A 92 43.18 17.31 -9.77
CA THR A 92 43.43 17.66 -11.16
C THR A 92 43.66 16.43 -12.04
N TRP A 93 44.23 15.38 -11.47
CA TRP A 93 44.44 14.11 -12.15
C TRP A 93 43.11 13.43 -12.45
N SER A 94 42.22 13.31 -11.47
CA SER A 94 40.89 12.70 -11.64
C SER A 94 40.07 13.44 -12.68
N LYS A 95 40.09 14.79 -12.67
CA LYS A 95 39.41 15.60 -13.69
C LYS A 95 39.95 15.37 -15.10
N ARG A 96 41.27 15.16 -15.25
CA ARG A 96 41.90 14.85 -16.54
C ARG A 96 41.45 13.46 -17.04
N ILE A 97 41.45 12.47 -16.17
CA ILE A 97 40.95 11.13 -16.54
C ILE A 97 39.48 11.19 -16.96
N ALA A 98 38.62 11.85 -16.18
CA ALA A 98 37.21 12.03 -16.53
C ALA A 98 37.01 12.67 -17.90
N SER A 99 37.72 13.76 -18.20
CA SER A 99 37.66 14.45 -19.50
C SER A 99 38.24 13.62 -20.65
N SER A 100 39.29 12.82 -20.40
CA SER A 100 39.80 11.87 -21.40
C SER A 100 38.75 10.81 -21.75
N ILE A 101 38.12 10.16 -20.72
CA ILE A 101 37.06 9.18 -20.92
C ILE A 101 35.86 9.80 -21.67
N GLU A 102 35.46 11.04 -21.30
CA GLU A 102 34.38 11.77 -21.99
C GLU A 102 34.67 11.90 -23.49
N THR A 103 35.92 12.27 -23.85
CA THR A 103 36.34 12.46 -25.24
C THR A 103 36.49 11.11 -25.99
N ASP A 104 37.15 10.14 -25.37
CA ASP A 104 37.47 8.85 -26.00
C ASP A 104 36.24 8.05 -26.33
N TYR A 105 35.19 8.13 -25.49
CA TYR A 105 33.93 7.34 -25.60
C TYR A 105 32.70 8.20 -25.98
N LYS A 106 32.90 9.48 -26.37
CA LYS A 106 31.84 10.42 -26.75
C LYS A 106 30.72 10.50 -25.70
N LEU A 107 31.12 10.58 -24.43
CA LEU A 107 30.22 10.71 -23.30
C LEU A 107 30.08 12.21 -22.92
N LYS A 108 29.08 12.48 -22.06
CA LYS A 108 28.92 13.81 -21.46
C LYS A 108 28.96 13.68 -19.94
N ILE A 109 29.88 14.38 -19.27
CA ILE A 109 29.94 14.43 -17.82
C ILE A 109 28.74 15.20 -17.29
N LEU A 110 27.94 14.57 -16.43
CA LEU A 110 26.84 15.19 -15.69
C LEU A 110 27.29 15.64 -14.30
N SER A 111 28.08 14.82 -13.62
CA SER A 111 28.61 15.10 -12.28
C SER A 111 29.83 14.25 -12.00
N GLN A 112 30.69 14.69 -11.05
CA GLN A 112 31.83 13.90 -10.59
C GLN A 112 32.20 14.28 -9.16
N TRP A 113 32.65 13.30 -8.35
CA TRP A 113 33.12 13.54 -6.98
C TRP A 113 34.03 12.42 -6.49
N PRO A 114 34.94 12.75 -5.52
CA PRO A 114 35.75 11.73 -4.87
C PRO A 114 34.97 11.00 -3.78
N ILE A 115 35.05 9.68 -3.74
CA ILE A 115 34.52 8.82 -2.67
C ILE A 115 35.70 8.43 -1.76
N LYS A 116 35.97 9.25 -0.76
CA LYS A 116 37.17 9.16 0.11
C LYS A 116 37.24 7.83 0.86
N GLU A 117 36.10 7.33 1.31
CA GLU A 117 35.98 6.14 2.13
C GLU A 117 36.44 4.87 1.43
N ILE A 118 36.35 4.84 0.11
CA ILE A 118 36.78 3.69 -0.71
C ILE A 118 37.98 4.04 -1.62
N GLY A 119 38.48 5.28 -1.59
CA GLY A 119 39.62 5.70 -2.40
C GLY A 119 39.34 5.77 -3.90
N GLU A 120 38.11 5.99 -4.28
CA GLU A 120 37.68 6.04 -5.68
C GLU A 120 37.15 7.42 -6.07
N HIS A 121 37.29 7.74 -7.34
CA HIS A 121 36.62 8.88 -7.96
C HIS A 121 35.46 8.37 -8.80
N CYS A 122 34.28 8.93 -8.58
CA CYS A 122 33.07 8.57 -9.30
C CYS A 122 32.68 9.68 -10.28
N VAL A 123 32.32 9.28 -11.50
CA VAL A 123 31.82 10.16 -12.56
C VAL A 123 30.52 9.62 -13.10
N VAL A 124 29.55 10.51 -13.24
CA VAL A 124 28.26 10.25 -13.88
C VAL A 124 28.32 10.74 -15.31
N TYR A 125 28.18 9.84 -16.25
CA TYR A 125 28.15 10.15 -17.68
C TYR A 125 26.77 9.91 -18.28
N LEU A 126 26.41 10.71 -19.24
CA LEU A 126 25.32 10.47 -20.18
C LEU A 126 25.92 9.91 -21.47
N VAL A 127 25.41 8.77 -21.93
CA VAL A 127 25.76 8.16 -23.21
C VAL A 127 24.91 8.78 -24.30
N ASP A 128 25.51 9.16 -25.42
CA ASP A 128 24.81 9.74 -26.56
C ASP A 128 23.75 8.78 -27.13
N GLU A 129 22.65 9.33 -27.66
CA GLU A 129 21.55 8.55 -28.22
C GLU A 129 21.96 7.71 -29.44
N GLU A 130 22.95 8.15 -30.18
CA GLU A 130 23.47 7.46 -31.37
C GLU A 130 24.37 6.25 -31.02
N GLU A 131 24.88 6.16 -29.79
CA GLU A 131 25.78 5.11 -29.33
C GLU A 131 25.01 3.97 -28.62
N SER A 132 25.45 2.72 -28.80
CA SER A 132 24.90 1.58 -28.07
C SER A 132 25.37 1.58 -26.62
N LEU A 133 24.45 1.69 -25.66
CA LEU A 133 24.77 1.66 -24.23
C LEU A 133 25.58 0.42 -23.82
N THR A 134 25.18 -0.75 -24.35
CA THR A 134 25.84 -2.02 -24.02
C THR A 134 27.27 -2.08 -24.56
N ASP A 135 27.49 -1.57 -25.77
CA ASP A 135 28.83 -1.57 -26.39
C ASP A 135 29.75 -0.57 -25.69
N VAL A 136 29.24 0.62 -25.37
CA VAL A 136 29.98 1.61 -24.58
C VAL A 136 30.37 1.07 -23.21
N MET A 137 29.43 0.47 -22.47
CA MET A 137 29.72 -0.13 -21.16
C MET A 137 30.74 -1.29 -21.25
N THR A 138 30.64 -2.10 -22.31
CA THR A 138 31.59 -3.20 -22.56
C THR A 138 32.98 -2.65 -22.84
N ALA A 139 33.11 -1.63 -23.68
CA ALA A 139 34.39 -0.98 -24.00
C ALA A 139 35.00 -0.31 -22.76
N LEU A 140 34.18 0.40 -21.95
CA LEU A 140 34.62 1.00 -20.71
C LEU A 140 35.10 -0.05 -19.69
N SER A 141 34.46 -1.20 -19.62
CA SER A 141 34.86 -2.28 -18.69
C SER A 141 36.21 -2.90 -19.01
N GLN A 142 36.72 -2.71 -20.24
CA GLN A 142 38.02 -3.18 -20.71
C GLN A 142 39.13 -2.11 -20.61
N ASP A 143 38.77 -0.88 -20.26
CA ASP A 143 39.71 0.22 -20.14
C ASP A 143 40.46 0.13 -18.80
N GLU A 144 41.78 0.00 -18.82
CA GLU A 144 42.64 -0.13 -17.64
C GLU A 144 42.54 1.07 -16.68
N ARG A 145 42.06 2.22 -17.14
CA ARG A 145 41.84 3.41 -16.29
C ARG A 145 40.62 3.25 -15.38
N ILE A 146 39.71 2.33 -15.70
CA ILE A 146 38.40 2.21 -15.06
C ILE A 146 38.40 1.04 -14.09
N GLY A 147 37.93 1.29 -12.85
CA GLY A 147 37.75 0.27 -11.84
C GLY A 147 36.39 -0.43 -11.94
N ASN A 148 35.33 0.37 -12.19
CA ASN A 148 33.98 -0.19 -12.35
C ASN A 148 33.14 0.71 -13.28
N VAL A 149 32.23 0.07 -14.04
CA VAL A 149 31.22 0.73 -14.84
C VAL A 149 29.87 0.05 -14.60
N GLN A 150 28.84 0.85 -14.38
CA GLN A 150 27.49 0.34 -14.17
C GLN A 150 26.43 1.32 -14.71
N ALA A 151 25.29 0.78 -15.10
CA ALA A 151 24.13 1.61 -15.39
C ALA A 151 23.60 2.25 -14.09
N MET A 152 22.97 3.42 -14.22
CA MET A 152 22.30 4.07 -13.10
C MET A 152 21.12 3.23 -12.63
N ASN A 153 21.19 2.75 -11.40
CA ASN A 153 20.10 2.01 -10.76
C ASN A 153 19.15 2.97 -10.04
N THR A 154 17.87 2.75 -10.23
CA THR A 154 16.83 3.47 -9.50
C THR A 154 16.33 2.64 -8.31
N PHE A 155 16.38 3.21 -7.13
CA PHE A 155 15.85 2.62 -5.91
C PHE A 155 14.54 3.31 -5.55
N LYS A 156 13.50 2.50 -5.25
CA LYS A 156 12.22 3.03 -4.80
C LYS A 156 12.19 3.06 -3.28
N VAL A 157 11.85 4.20 -2.72
CA VAL A 157 11.50 4.28 -1.30
C VAL A 157 10.16 3.57 -1.14
N MET A 158 10.09 2.59 -0.24
CA MET A 158 8.85 1.90 0.08
C MET A 158 7.97 2.88 0.87
N ALA A 159 6.98 3.45 0.20
CA ALA A 159 5.88 4.15 0.85
C ALA A 159 4.74 3.16 1.08
N ASP A 160 3.93 3.40 2.12
CA ASP A 160 2.71 2.64 2.28
C ASP A 160 1.82 2.83 1.05
N THR A 161 1.26 1.74 0.58
CA THR A 161 0.37 1.75 -0.59
C THR A 161 -0.95 2.46 -0.29
N TYR A 162 -1.35 2.47 0.99
CA TYR A 162 -2.57 3.10 1.47
C TYR A 162 -2.26 4.09 2.59
N ASN A 163 -3.07 5.16 2.70
CA ASN A 163 -2.95 6.18 3.74
C ASN A 163 -3.76 5.87 5.01
N ASP A 164 -4.34 4.67 5.08
CA ASP A 164 -5.17 4.19 6.18
C ASP A 164 -4.28 3.83 7.37
N PRO A 165 -4.47 4.45 8.55
CA PRO A 165 -3.50 4.38 9.65
C PRO A 165 -3.28 2.98 10.22
N TYR A 166 -4.28 2.09 10.10
CA TYR A 166 -4.19 0.73 10.60
C TYR A 166 -3.84 -0.31 9.54
N TYR A 167 -3.61 0.10 8.29
CA TYR A 167 -3.20 -0.81 7.21
C TYR A 167 -2.00 -1.68 7.60
N ARG A 168 -0.99 -1.10 8.27
CA ARG A 168 0.21 -1.84 8.72
C ARG A 168 -0.08 -2.96 9.70
N LEU A 169 -1.19 -2.91 10.41
CA LEU A 169 -1.60 -3.92 11.39
C LEU A 169 -2.38 -5.08 10.76
N GLN A 170 -2.78 -4.96 9.50
CA GLN A 170 -3.56 -5.96 8.79
C GLN A 170 -2.66 -7.05 8.18
N THR A 171 -2.10 -7.94 9.01
CA THR A 171 -1.19 -9.02 8.58
C THR A 171 -1.81 -9.95 7.54
N ASN A 172 -3.11 -10.21 7.64
CA ASN A 172 -3.90 -10.99 6.70
C ASN A 172 -3.88 -10.43 5.28
N ILE A 173 -3.94 -9.13 5.12
CA ILE A 173 -3.92 -8.41 3.84
C ILE A 173 -2.52 -8.40 3.23
N HIS A 174 -1.50 -8.22 4.07
CA HIS A 174 -0.11 -8.29 3.64
C HIS A 174 0.27 -9.71 3.16
N SER A 175 -0.22 -10.76 3.83
CA SER A 175 0.08 -12.15 3.47
C SER A 175 -0.36 -12.52 2.05
N ILE A 176 -1.41 -11.88 1.54
CA ILE A 176 -1.93 -12.08 0.17
C ILE A 176 -1.47 -11.00 -0.81
N ASN A 177 -0.58 -10.09 -0.40
CA ASN A 177 -0.13 -8.95 -1.22
C ASN A 177 -1.29 -8.20 -1.91
N LEU A 178 -2.32 -7.85 -1.11
CA LEU A 178 -3.57 -7.25 -1.61
C LEU A 178 -3.34 -5.98 -2.41
N ALA A 179 -2.34 -5.19 -2.05
CA ALA A 179 -1.98 -3.97 -2.76
C ALA A 179 -1.66 -4.21 -4.24
N GLU A 180 -0.93 -5.28 -4.56
CA GLU A 180 -0.64 -5.65 -5.95
C GLU A 180 -1.90 -6.16 -6.67
N ILE A 181 -2.75 -6.89 -5.95
CA ILE A 181 -4.03 -7.36 -6.49
C ILE A 181 -4.95 -6.18 -6.80
N HIS A 182 -5.01 -5.16 -5.94
CA HIS A 182 -5.83 -3.97 -6.16
C HIS A 182 -5.43 -3.14 -7.38
N ASN A 183 -4.19 -3.25 -7.85
CA ASN A 183 -3.80 -2.70 -9.15
C ASN A 183 -4.53 -3.34 -10.35
N GLN A 184 -5.21 -4.49 -10.13
CA GLN A 184 -5.87 -5.26 -11.18
C GLN A 184 -7.38 -5.39 -10.92
N SER A 185 -7.78 -5.53 -9.66
CA SER A 185 -9.15 -5.80 -9.26
C SER A 185 -9.42 -5.31 -7.84
N THR A 186 -10.52 -4.60 -7.66
CA THR A 186 -11.03 -4.05 -6.40
C THR A 186 -12.45 -4.53 -6.07
N GLY A 187 -12.97 -5.49 -6.85
CA GLY A 187 -14.35 -6.00 -6.73
C GLY A 187 -15.39 -5.16 -7.48
N LYS A 188 -14.94 -4.24 -8.36
CA LYS A 188 -15.82 -3.29 -9.06
C LYS A 188 -16.92 -4.01 -9.85
N ASN A 189 -18.17 -3.54 -9.69
CA ASN A 189 -19.37 -4.08 -10.32
C ASN A 189 -19.77 -5.49 -9.85
N ILE A 190 -19.17 -6.03 -8.80
CA ILE A 190 -19.57 -7.28 -8.18
C ILE A 190 -20.43 -6.97 -6.96
N SER A 191 -21.55 -7.68 -6.81
CA SER A 191 -22.49 -7.53 -5.70
C SER A 191 -22.32 -8.65 -4.68
N ILE A 192 -22.17 -8.26 -3.40
CA ILE A 192 -22.02 -9.19 -2.27
C ILE A 192 -23.18 -8.97 -1.31
N ALA A 193 -24.02 -9.97 -1.09
CA ALA A 193 -24.99 -9.94 0.00
C ALA A 193 -24.34 -10.48 1.28
N ILE A 194 -24.42 -9.69 2.35
CA ILE A 194 -24.01 -10.10 3.71
C ILE A 194 -25.29 -10.38 4.49
N VAL A 195 -25.56 -11.64 4.80
CA VAL A 195 -26.68 -12.07 5.65
C VAL A 195 -26.16 -12.23 7.07
N ASP A 196 -26.47 -11.24 7.93
CA ASP A 196 -25.85 -11.10 9.24
C ASP A 196 -26.73 -10.27 10.21
N THR A 197 -26.13 -9.68 11.26
CA THR A 197 -26.81 -8.83 12.26
C THR A 197 -27.18 -7.45 11.76
N GLY A 198 -26.74 -7.05 10.56
CA GLY A 198 -26.79 -5.70 10.05
C GLY A 198 -25.40 -5.05 10.04
N VAL A 199 -25.29 -3.82 9.55
CA VAL A 199 -24.02 -3.09 9.39
C VAL A 199 -24.21 -1.64 9.84
N ASP A 200 -23.25 -1.11 10.60
CA ASP A 200 -23.16 0.32 10.86
C ASP A 200 -22.75 1.08 9.58
N ILE A 201 -23.74 1.58 8.86
CA ILE A 201 -23.54 2.30 7.60
C ILE A 201 -22.90 3.69 7.77
N ASN A 202 -22.84 4.19 9.01
CA ASN A 202 -22.25 5.47 9.35
C ASN A 202 -20.77 5.35 9.77
N HIS A 203 -20.27 4.13 9.97
CA HIS A 203 -18.87 3.89 10.29
C HIS A 203 -17.96 4.58 9.26
N PRO A 204 -16.90 5.32 9.66
CA PRO A 204 -16.02 6.07 8.73
C PRO A 204 -15.53 5.27 7.54
N ASP A 205 -15.12 4.01 7.74
CA ASP A 205 -14.63 3.12 6.68
C ASP A 205 -15.74 2.45 5.85
N LEU A 206 -16.97 2.48 6.33
CA LEU A 206 -18.11 1.84 5.65
C LEU A 206 -19.07 2.83 5.02
N LYS A 207 -18.88 4.12 5.29
CA LYS A 207 -19.73 5.17 4.74
C LYS A 207 -19.66 5.19 3.21
N GLY A 208 -20.81 4.91 2.58
CA GLY A 208 -20.93 4.82 1.13
C GLY A 208 -20.57 3.45 0.53
N GLN A 209 -20.10 2.50 1.35
CA GLN A 209 -19.76 1.12 0.92
C GLN A 209 -20.99 0.21 0.90
N ILE A 210 -21.97 0.48 1.75
CA ILE A 210 -23.22 -0.30 1.81
C ILE A 210 -24.21 0.28 0.82
N HIS A 211 -24.41 -0.43 -0.28
CA HIS A 211 -25.25 0.02 -1.38
C HIS A 211 -26.75 -0.10 -1.08
N GLN A 212 -27.12 -1.13 -0.35
CA GLN A 212 -28.48 -1.37 0.13
C GLN A 212 -28.44 -2.06 1.50
N SER A 213 -29.42 -1.73 2.35
CA SER A 213 -29.64 -2.39 3.63
C SER A 213 -31.12 -2.75 3.77
N LYS A 214 -31.41 -3.97 4.27
CA LYS A 214 -32.75 -4.43 4.58
C LYS A 214 -32.77 -5.21 5.89
N ASP A 215 -33.69 -4.86 6.77
CA ASP A 215 -33.88 -5.50 8.08
C ASP A 215 -35.12 -6.42 8.05
N PHE A 216 -34.93 -7.67 8.46
CA PHE A 216 -35.97 -8.68 8.58
C PHE A 216 -36.28 -9.04 10.04
N VAL A 217 -35.55 -8.46 10.99
CA VAL A 217 -35.66 -8.83 12.42
C VAL A 217 -36.72 -7.99 13.13
N MET A 218 -37.00 -6.78 12.63
CA MET A 218 -37.99 -5.83 13.19
C MET A 218 -37.80 -5.56 14.69
N GLN A 219 -36.60 -5.72 15.21
CA GLN A 219 -36.32 -5.46 16.60
C GLN A 219 -36.16 -3.97 16.84
N LYS A 220 -37.10 -3.35 17.53
CA LYS A 220 -37.04 -1.93 17.96
C LYS A 220 -36.13 -1.71 19.18
N SER A 221 -35.12 -2.52 19.40
CA SER A 221 -34.21 -2.24 20.50
C SER A 221 -33.13 -1.24 20.04
N THR A 222 -33.12 -0.08 20.63
CA THR A 222 -32.11 0.97 20.46
C THR A 222 -30.73 0.53 20.95
N ASP A 223 -30.62 -0.64 21.55
CA ASP A 223 -29.44 -1.12 22.25
C ASP A 223 -28.68 -2.25 21.52
N SER A 224 -29.17 -2.74 20.38
CA SER A 224 -28.44 -3.78 19.63
C SER A 224 -27.61 -3.12 18.52
N VAL A 225 -26.36 -2.89 18.84
CA VAL A 225 -25.35 -2.48 17.89
C VAL A 225 -25.01 -3.67 16.98
N ASP A 226 -25.04 -3.48 15.68
CA ASP A 226 -24.82 -4.54 14.66
C ASP A 226 -23.32 -4.91 14.56
N ILE A 227 -22.75 -5.45 15.64
CA ILE A 227 -21.29 -5.65 15.81
C ILE A 227 -20.76 -6.63 14.78
N HIS A 228 -21.35 -7.85 14.72
CA HIS A 228 -20.80 -8.93 13.90
C HIS A 228 -20.86 -8.59 12.41
N GLY A 229 -22.00 -8.14 11.90
CA GLY A 229 -22.12 -7.76 10.48
C GLY A 229 -21.29 -6.54 10.10
N THR A 230 -21.06 -5.60 11.04
CA THR A 230 -20.13 -4.48 10.81
C THR A 230 -18.69 -4.99 10.67
N ALA A 231 -18.27 -5.94 11.51
CA ALA A 231 -16.96 -6.57 11.41
C ALA A 231 -16.78 -7.31 10.07
N ILE A 232 -17.78 -8.06 9.62
CA ILE A 232 -17.77 -8.74 8.31
C ILE A 232 -17.67 -7.75 7.16
N ALA A 233 -18.45 -6.66 7.21
CA ALA A 233 -18.43 -5.63 6.19
C ALA A 233 -17.08 -4.92 6.09
N GLY A 234 -16.40 -4.69 7.22
CA GLY A 234 -15.06 -4.11 7.27
C GLY A 234 -14.02 -4.96 6.54
N VAL A 235 -13.98 -6.25 6.82
CA VAL A 235 -13.07 -7.18 6.11
C VAL A 235 -13.34 -7.17 4.60
N ILE A 236 -14.59 -7.17 4.19
CA ILE A 236 -14.96 -7.22 2.76
C ILE A 236 -14.69 -5.89 2.07
N ALA A 237 -15.13 -4.76 2.64
CA ALA A 237 -15.34 -3.56 1.88
C ALA A 237 -14.92 -2.24 2.56
N ALA A 238 -14.12 -2.27 3.62
CA ALA A 238 -13.59 -1.04 4.20
C ALA A 238 -12.91 -0.19 3.13
N LYS A 239 -13.20 1.13 3.13
CA LYS A 239 -12.81 2.07 2.07
C LYS A 239 -11.33 2.43 2.18
N PRO A 240 -10.49 2.07 1.21
CA PRO A 240 -9.07 2.40 1.22
C PRO A 240 -8.83 3.89 0.92
N ASN A 241 -7.70 4.42 1.38
CA ASN A 241 -7.24 5.77 1.08
C ASN A 241 -8.20 6.88 1.52
N ASN A 242 -8.93 6.66 2.61
CA ASN A 242 -9.83 7.66 3.20
C ASN A 242 -9.21 8.37 4.42
N GLY A 243 -7.98 8.01 4.81
CA GLY A 243 -7.29 8.55 5.98
C GLY A 243 -7.80 7.99 7.31
N HIS A 244 -8.61 6.94 7.30
CA HIS A 244 -9.18 6.27 8.45
C HIS A 244 -8.87 4.77 8.41
N GLY A 245 -8.82 4.14 9.56
CA GLY A 245 -8.86 2.71 9.84
C GLY A 245 -8.07 1.79 8.93
N ILE A 246 -8.80 0.98 8.17
CA ILE A 246 -8.33 -0.25 7.52
C ILE A 246 -8.68 -0.31 6.03
N VAL A 247 -8.11 -1.30 5.33
CA VAL A 247 -8.39 -1.57 3.91
C VAL A 247 -9.22 -2.85 3.77
N GLY A 248 -10.35 -2.77 3.10
CA GLY A 248 -11.17 -3.94 2.75
C GLY A 248 -10.61 -4.70 1.55
N ILE A 249 -10.98 -5.98 1.43
CA ILE A 249 -10.47 -6.86 0.36
C ILE A 249 -11.07 -6.50 -1.00
N ALA A 250 -12.35 -6.17 -1.05
CA ALA A 250 -13.07 -5.81 -2.27
C ALA A 250 -13.80 -4.47 -2.11
N PRO A 251 -13.05 -3.34 -1.97
CA PRO A 251 -13.61 -2.06 -1.55
C PRO A 251 -14.56 -1.42 -2.58
N ASP A 252 -14.47 -1.79 -3.85
CA ASP A 252 -15.37 -1.28 -4.89
C ASP A 252 -16.54 -2.22 -5.19
N SER A 253 -16.72 -3.28 -4.38
CA SER A 253 -17.89 -4.17 -4.49
C SER A 253 -19.17 -3.48 -4.01
N ARG A 254 -20.31 -3.88 -4.54
CA ARG A 254 -21.62 -3.42 -4.11
C ARG A 254 -22.13 -4.28 -2.96
N VAL A 255 -21.94 -3.83 -1.74
CA VAL A 255 -22.41 -4.57 -0.55
C VAL A 255 -23.90 -4.36 -0.34
N VAL A 256 -24.64 -5.47 -0.17
CA VAL A 256 -26.04 -5.51 0.21
C VAL A 256 -26.13 -6.12 1.62
N SER A 257 -26.43 -5.32 2.62
CA SER A 257 -26.62 -5.77 4.00
C SER A 257 -28.04 -6.30 4.19
N LEU A 258 -28.16 -7.55 4.60
CA LEU A 258 -29.43 -8.23 4.86
C LEU A 258 -29.45 -8.68 6.32
N LYS A 259 -30.04 -7.87 7.20
CA LYS A 259 -30.13 -8.15 8.62
C LYS A 259 -31.17 -9.26 8.86
N ALA A 260 -30.66 -10.46 9.14
CA ALA A 260 -31.46 -11.65 9.44
C ALA A 260 -31.16 -12.22 10.84
N CYS A 261 -30.12 -11.72 11.49
CA CYS A 261 -29.63 -12.17 12.78
C CYS A 261 -29.67 -11.01 13.79
N TRP A 262 -29.56 -11.33 15.08
CA TRP A 262 -29.49 -10.34 16.17
C TRP A 262 -28.55 -10.83 17.26
N SER A 263 -27.92 -9.89 17.95
CA SER A 263 -27.01 -10.19 19.07
C SER A 263 -27.78 -10.73 20.26
N VAL A 264 -27.24 -11.79 20.89
CA VAL A 264 -27.86 -12.41 22.07
C VAL A 264 -27.70 -11.54 23.32
N LYS A 265 -26.58 -10.80 23.39
CA LYS A 265 -26.24 -9.89 24.48
C LYS A 265 -25.77 -8.55 23.88
N ALA A 266 -26.00 -7.47 24.59
CA ALA A 266 -25.42 -6.17 24.25
C ALA A 266 -23.89 -6.28 24.18
N ASN A 267 -23.28 -5.61 23.19
CA ASN A 267 -21.84 -5.60 22.97
C ASN A 267 -21.17 -6.98 22.79
N SER A 268 -21.89 -7.95 22.21
CA SER A 268 -21.36 -9.30 21.92
C SER A 268 -21.30 -9.55 20.41
N LEU A 269 -20.26 -10.25 19.99
CA LEU A 269 -20.17 -10.81 18.65
C LEU A 269 -21.08 -12.04 18.48
N GLU A 270 -21.52 -12.64 19.58
CA GLU A 270 -22.46 -13.76 19.53
C GLU A 270 -23.81 -13.29 19.00
N ALA A 271 -24.27 -13.94 17.96
CA ALA A 271 -25.53 -13.63 17.31
C ALA A 271 -26.29 -14.92 16.97
N VAL A 272 -27.59 -14.80 16.88
CA VAL A 272 -28.48 -15.89 16.46
C VAL A 272 -29.38 -15.43 15.33
N CYS A 273 -29.79 -16.37 14.50
CA CYS A 273 -30.75 -16.21 13.43
C CYS A 273 -31.81 -17.31 13.54
N ASN A 274 -32.90 -17.20 12.83
CA ASN A 274 -33.85 -18.28 12.69
C ASN A 274 -34.16 -18.57 11.22
N SER A 275 -34.76 -19.73 10.95
CA SER A 275 -35.09 -20.17 9.59
C SER A 275 -35.95 -19.14 8.82
N PHE A 276 -36.84 -18.45 9.53
CA PHE A 276 -37.73 -17.46 8.88
C PHE A 276 -36.99 -16.22 8.36
N THR A 277 -36.20 -15.57 9.23
CA THR A 277 -35.43 -14.38 8.84
C THR A 277 -34.36 -14.70 7.81
N LEU A 278 -33.70 -15.87 7.94
CA LEU A 278 -32.74 -16.37 6.97
C LEU A 278 -33.37 -16.63 5.60
N ALA A 279 -34.56 -17.26 5.58
CA ALA A 279 -35.28 -17.53 4.34
C ALA A 279 -35.63 -16.22 3.59
N LEU A 280 -36.09 -15.21 4.32
CA LEU A 280 -36.39 -13.88 3.75
C LEU A 280 -35.14 -13.21 3.17
N ALA A 281 -34.01 -13.29 3.90
CA ALA A 281 -32.74 -12.70 3.46
C ALA A 281 -32.18 -13.42 2.23
N ILE A 282 -32.12 -14.75 2.23
CA ILE A 282 -31.62 -15.54 1.10
C ILE A 282 -32.51 -15.35 -0.13
N ASN A 283 -33.86 -15.38 0.03
CA ASN A 283 -34.78 -15.10 -1.05
C ASN A 283 -34.53 -13.69 -1.64
N THR A 284 -34.33 -12.68 -0.79
CA THR A 284 -34.04 -11.32 -1.26
C THR A 284 -32.71 -11.27 -2.02
N ALA A 285 -31.66 -11.98 -1.61
CA ALA A 285 -30.41 -12.08 -2.33
C ALA A 285 -30.60 -12.70 -3.74
N ILE A 286 -31.42 -13.75 -3.83
CA ILE A 286 -31.82 -14.42 -5.09
C ILE A 286 -32.55 -13.43 -6.01
N GLU A 287 -33.58 -12.73 -5.51
CA GLU A 287 -34.35 -11.74 -6.27
C GLU A 287 -33.47 -10.60 -6.80
N LYS A 288 -32.52 -10.16 -6.01
CA LYS A 288 -31.54 -9.12 -6.38
C LYS A 288 -30.45 -9.62 -7.33
N LYS A 289 -30.38 -10.93 -7.56
CA LYS A 289 -29.35 -11.56 -8.42
C LYS A 289 -27.95 -11.13 -8.03
N VAL A 290 -27.64 -11.20 -6.74
CA VAL A 290 -26.31 -10.88 -6.26
C VAL A 290 -25.29 -11.88 -6.82
N ASP A 291 -24.03 -11.47 -6.95
CA ASP A 291 -23.00 -12.36 -7.47
C ASP A 291 -22.49 -13.32 -6.37
N ILE A 292 -22.46 -12.85 -5.12
CA ILE A 292 -21.93 -13.58 -3.97
C ILE A 292 -22.90 -13.45 -2.80
N LEU A 293 -23.11 -14.57 -2.09
CA LEU A 293 -23.86 -14.64 -0.85
C LEU A 293 -22.92 -15.08 0.28
N ASN A 294 -22.63 -14.16 1.21
CA ASN A 294 -21.84 -14.42 2.41
C ASN A 294 -22.75 -14.83 3.56
N LEU A 295 -22.55 -16.04 4.08
CA LEU A 295 -23.24 -16.63 5.21
C LEU A 295 -22.24 -16.92 6.34
N SER A 296 -21.88 -15.89 7.11
CA SER A 296 -20.97 -16.01 8.26
C SER A 296 -21.67 -16.65 9.47
N LEU A 297 -22.34 -17.77 9.25
CA LEU A 297 -23.17 -18.48 10.24
C LEU A 297 -23.14 -19.99 10.02
N THR A 298 -23.53 -20.73 11.05
CA THR A 298 -23.67 -22.18 11.03
C THR A 298 -24.85 -22.61 11.88
N GLY A 299 -25.41 -23.77 11.59
CA GLY A 299 -26.53 -24.32 12.33
C GLY A 299 -26.94 -25.74 11.89
N PRO A 300 -28.07 -26.24 12.38
CA PRO A 300 -28.60 -27.52 11.96
C PRO A 300 -29.11 -27.47 10.51
N TYR A 301 -29.20 -28.63 9.88
CA TYR A 301 -29.79 -28.74 8.56
C TYR A 301 -31.24 -28.23 8.53
N ASP A 302 -31.55 -27.36 7.59
CA ASP A 302 -32.86 -26.76 7.37
C ASP A 302 -33.33 -27.02 5.93
N PRO A 303 -34.41 -27.81 5.72
CA PRO A 303 -34.89 -28.17 4.39
C PRO A 303 -35.35 -26.97 3.53
N LEU A 304 -35.89 -25.91 4.14
CA LEU A 304 -36.32 -24.71 3.40
C LEU A 304 -35.13 -23.93 2.92
N LEU A 305 -34.19 -23.66 3.82
CA LEU A 305 -32.96 -22.94 3.51
C LEU A 305 -32.12 -23.72 2.49
N ALA A 306 -32.04 -25.04 2.59
CA ALA A 306 -31.34 -25.89 1.65
C ALA A 306 -31.85 -25.73 0.22
N ARG A 307 -33.19 -25.69 0.02
CA ARG A 307 -33.80 -25.45 -1.29
C ARG A 307 -33.55 -24.03 -1.81
N LEU A 308 -33.55 -23.02 -0.95
CA LEU A 308 -33.22 -21.66 -1.34
C LEU A 308 -31.74 -21.51 -1.77
N ILE A 309 -30.82 -22.14 -1.03
CA ILE A 309 -29.40 -22.22 -1.36
C ILE A 309 -29.19 -22.94 -2.70
N GLU A 310 -29.82 -24.08 -2.91
CA GLU A 310 -29.78 -24.77 -4.20
C GLU A 310 -30.26 -23.87 -5.36
N LYS A 311 -31.37 -23.16 -5.14
CA LYS A 311 -31.90 -22.20 -6.12
C LYS A 311 -30.94 -21.08 -6.42
N ALA A 312 -30.27 -20.54 -5.41
CA ALA A 312 -29.25 -19.50 -5.57
C ALA A 312 -28.05 -20.03 -6.41
N ILE A 313 -27.58 -21.23 -6.11
CA ILE A 313 -26.50 -21.90 -6.88
C ILE A 313 -26.93 -22.11 -8.34
N GLN A 314 -28.15 -22.59 -8.59
CA GLN A 314 -28.70 -22.75 -9.96
C GLN A 314 -28.76 -21.42 -10.73
N GLN A 315 -28.87 -20.30 -10.05
CA GLN A 315 -28.84 -18.95 -10.65
C GLN A 315 -27.41 -18.40 -10.82
N GLY A 316 -26.38 -19.15 -10.45
CA GLY A 316 -24.99 -18.76 -10.59
C GLY A 316 -24.49 -17.89 -9.44
N ILE A 317 -25.22 -17.78 -8.33
CA ILE A 317 -24.74 -17.08 -7.13
C ILE A 317 -23.70 -17.95 -6.43
N ILE A 318 -22.52 -17.39 -6.17
CA ILE A 318 -21.48 -18.08 -5.39
C ILE A 318 -21.77 -17.92 -3.90
N ILE A 319 -21.89 -19.05 -3.21
CA ILE A 319 -22.20 -19.06 -1.78
C ILE A 319 -20.96 -19.41 -0.99
N VAL A 320 -20.62 -18.56 -0.02
CA VAL A 320 -19.50 -18.74 0.91
C VAL A 320 -20.08 -18.79 2.32
N ALA A 321 -19.77 -19.84 3.07
CA ALA A 321 -20.36 -20.06 4.39
C ALA A 321 -19.32 -20.52 5.41
N SER A 322 -19.52 -20.12 6.68
CA SER A 322 -18.69 -20.53 7.81
C SER A 322 -18.84 -22.02 8.14
N GLN A 323 -17.72 -22.69 8.34
CA GLN A 323 -17.70 -24.01 9.00
C GLN A 323 -18.00 -23.85 10.50
N ALA A 324 -18.58 -24.89 11.10
CA ALA A 324 -18.75 -24.97 12.55
C ALA A 324 -17.38 -25.14 13.24
N ASP A 325 -17.23 -24.56 14.43
CA ASP A 325 -16.03 -24.72 15.26
C ASP A 325 -15.90 -26.07 15.93
N SER A 326 -17.04 -26.78 16.08
CA SER A 326 -17.10 -28.09 16.73
C SER A 326 -17.27 -29.22 15.73
N HIS A 327 -16.77 -30.40 16.12
CA HIS A 327 -17.05 -31.68 15.44
C HIS A 327 -18.53 -32.13 15.52
N ASP A 328 -19.45 -31.25 15.93
CA ASP A 328 -20.87 -31.54 15.93
C ASP A 328 -21.38 -31.57 14.48
N GLU A 329 -21.47 -32.78 13.92
CA GLU A 329 -21.98 -33.04 12.57
C GLU A 329 -23.36 -32.41 12.31
N LYS A 330 -24.13 -32.12 13.38
CA LYS A 330 -25.46 -31.49 13.28
C LYS A 330 -25.43 -30.01 13.02
N SER A 331 -24.28 -29.34 13.21
CA SER A 331 -24.14 -27.87 13.11
C SER A 331 -23.44 -27.41 11.84
N GLY A 332 -23.16 -28.26 10.87
CA GLY A 332 -22.36 -27.95 9.68
C GLY A 332 -23.11 -27.26 8.54
N PHE A 333 -24.40 -27.04 8.63
CA PHE A 333 -25.18 -26.35 7.61
C PHE A 333 -25.02 -24.82 7.75
N PRO A 334 -24.90 -24.06 6.65
CA PRO A 334 -24.99 -24.44 5.25
C PRO A 334 -23.66 -24.83 4.59
N ALA A 335 -22.52 -24.73 5.26
CA ALA A 335 -21.19 -24.92 4.68
C ALA A 335 -20.98 -26.35 4.11
N GLN A 336 -21.67 -27.36 4.67
CA GLN A 336 -21.61 -28.76 4.20
C GLN A 336 -22.52 -29.03 3.00
N GLN A 337 -23.36 -28.08 2.59
CA GLN A 337 -24.25 -28.30 1.45
C GLN A 337 -23.45 -28.32 0.14
N LEU A 338 -23.79 -29.28 -0.73
CA LEU A 338 -23.14 -29.42 -2.03
C LEU A 338 -23.24 -28.10 -2.84
N GLY A 339 -22.12 -27.65 -3.34
CA GLY A 339 -22.03 -26.42 -4.10
C GLY A 339 -21.86 -25.17 -3.24
N VAL A 340 -21.69 -25.28 -1.93
CA VAL A 340 -21.29 -24.16 -1.04
C VAL A 340 -19.80 -24.21 -0.79
N ILE A 341 -19.12 -23.07 -0.80
CA ILE A 341 -17.73 -22.96 -0.33
C ILE A 341 -17.75 -22.81 1.19
N GLY A 342 -17.42 -23.89 1.89
CA GLY A 342 -17.22 -23.87 3.34
C GLY A 342 -15.88 -23.24 3.70
N VAL A 343 -15.83 -22.42 4.76
CA VAL A 343 -14.60 -21.75 5.18
C VAL A 343 -14.34 -21.94 6.65
N ARG A 344 -13.08 -22.28 6.98
CA ARG A 344 -12.56 -22.31 8.34
C ARG A 344 -11.43 -21.33 8.54
N SER A 345 -11.28 -20.87 9.78
CA SER A 345 -10.22 -19.99 10.22
C SER A 345 -8.88 -20.73 10.36
N ILE A 346 -7.81 -20.04 9.99
CA ILE A 346 -6.41 -20.39 10.29
C ILE A 346 -5.65 -19.13 10.69
N SER A 347 -4.53 -19.31 11.44
CA SER A 347 -3.77 -18.17 11.96
C SER A 347 -2.92 -17.47 10.90
N GLU A 348 -2.38 -18.16 9.87
CA GLU A 348 -1.34 -17.53 9.05
C GLU A 348 -1.48 -17.67 7.53
N LYS A 349 -2.06 -18.73 6.98
CA LYS A 349 -1.99 -18.97 5.52
C LYS A 349 -3.28 -19.51 4.93
N PHE A 350 -3.65 -19.01 3.75
CA PHE A 350 -4.65 -19.64 2.92
C PHE A 350 -4.22 -21.06 2.51
N GLY A 351 -5.15 -22.00 2.48
CA GLY A 351 -4.85 -23.33 2.03
C GLY A 351 -6.07 -24.26 1.92
N GLN A 352 -5.83 -25.41 1.35
CA GLN A 352 -6.79 -26.50 1.37
C GLN A 352 -6.58 -27.32 2.65
N SER A 353 -7.64 -27.66 3.36
CA SER A 353 -7.54 -28.64 4.42
C SER A 353 -7.18 -30.01 3.79
N GLY A 354 -6.13 -30.65 4.32
CA GLY A 354 -5.50 -31.84 3.74
C GLY A 354 -6.32 -33.13 3.69
N HIS A 355 -7.65 -33.05 3.66
CA HIS A 355 -8.54 -34.19 3.39
C HIS A 355 -9.34 -33.91 2.12
N GLU A 356 -9.37 -34.85 1.21
CA GLU A 356 -10.31 -34.90 0.07
C GLU A 356 -11.73 -35.08 0.63
N ASP A 357 -12.27 -34.01 1.19
CA ASP A 357 -13.68 -33.94 1.58
C ASP A 357 -14.47 -33.59 0.32
N PRO A 358 -15.58 -34.27 0.00
CA PRO A 358 -16.49 -33.91 -1.08
C PRO A 358 -17.05 -32.48 -0.91
N ALA A 359 -17.00 -31.91 0.27
CA ALA A 359 -17.30 -30.49 0.51
C ALA A 359 -16.16 -29.60 0.06
N LEU A 360 -16.50 -28.50 -0.62
CA LEU A 360 -15.55 -27.45 -1.02
C LEU A 360 -15.11 -26.65 0.21
N VAL A 361 -14.11 -27.11 0.96
CA VAL A 361 -13.65 -26.45 2.19
C VAL A 361 -12.33 -25.73 1.96
N LEU A 362 -12.31 -24.41 2.27
CA LEU A 362 -11.12 -23.56 2.26
C LEU A 362 -10.70 -23.21 3.69
N SER A 363 -9.40 -23.05 3.87
CA SER A 363 -8.83 -22.43 5.07
C SER A 363 -8.39 -21.00 4.72
N ALA A 364 -8.79 -20.02 5.52
CA ALA A 364 -8.51 -18.60 5.29
C ALA A 364 -8.15 -17.88 6.61
N PRO A 365 -7.43 -16.74 6.56
CA PRO A 365 -7.15 -15.96 7.76
C PRO A 365 -8.43 -15.57 8.49
N GLY A 366 -8.49 -15.88 9.77
CA GLY A 366 -9.65 -15.57 10.60
C GLY A 366 -9.31 -15.45 12.09
N GLU A 367 -8.01 -15.44 12.44
CA GLU A 367 -7.52 -15.23 13.79
C GLU A 367 -6.87 -13.83 13.89
N ALA A 368 -7.23 -13.09 14.95
CA ALA A 368 -6.74 -11.73 15.21
C ALA A 368 -6.85 -10.82 13.98
N ILE A 369 -8.01 -10.79 13.33
CA ILE A 369 -8.30 -9.97 12.18
C ILE A 369 -8.73 -8.59 12.63
N LEU A 370 -7.95 -7.56 12.30
CA LEU A 370 -8.33 -6.18 12.55
C LEU A 370 -9.47 -5.78 11.62
N THR A 371 -10.59 -5.34 12.20
CA THR A 371 -11.80 -4.99 11.46
C THR A 371 -12.57 -3.84 12.10
N THR A 372 -13.61 -3.37 11.41
CA THR A 372 -14.51 -2.31 11.88
C THR A 372 -15.49 -2.85 12.94
N LEU A 373 -15.74 -2.04 13.94
CA LEU A 373 -16.83 -2.21 14.91
C LEU A 373 -17.73 -0.98 14.89
N PRO A 374 -18.97 -1.06 15.38
CA PRO A 374 -19.87 0.10 15.40
C PRO A 374 -19.26 1.34 16.07
N ASP A 375 -19.89 2.49 15.82
CA ASP A 375 -19.49 3.79 16.37
C ASP A 375 -18.07 4.24 15.99
N GLY A 376 -17.57 3.78 14.84
CA GLY A 376 -16.25 4.17 14.33
C GLY A 376 -15.08 3.46 15.02
N ALA A 377 -15.36 2.41 15.79
CA ALA A 377 -14.34 1.63 16.48
C ALA A 377 -13.70 0.56 15.58
N TYR A 378 -12.53 0.07 16.02
CA TYR A 378 -11.79 -1.02 15.38
C TYR A 378 -11.25 -1.94 16.46
N ASP A 379 -11.26 -3.26 16.20
CA ASP A 379 -10.63 -4.22 17.10
C ASP A 379 -10.20 -5.48 16.36
N PHE A 380 -9.39 -6.29 17.01
CA PHE A 380 -9.00 -7.61 16.54
C PHE A 380 -10.06 -8.64 16.90
N VAL A 381 -10.62 -9.28 15.90
CA VAL A 381 -11.67 -10.29 16.03
C VAL A 381 -11.19 -11.61 15.45
N SER A 382 -11.59 -12.73 16.07
CA SER A 382 -11.27 -14.08 15.59
C SER A 382 -12.54 -14.88 15.34
N GLY A 383 -12.52 -15.72 14.29
CA GLY A 383 -13.61 -16.65 14.00
C GLY A 383 -13.67 -17.05 12.52
N ASN A 384 -14.32 -18.18 12.27
CA ASN A 384 -14.60 -18.68 10.91
C ASN A 384 -15.39 -17.66 10.07
N SER A 385 -16.17 -16.80 10.72
CA SER A 385 -16.94 -15.72 10.10
C SER A 385 -16.04 -14.71 9.38
N LEU A 386 -14.90 -14.34 10.00
CA LEU A 386 -13.92 -13.40 9.41
C LEU A 386 -13.19 -14.07 8.22
N ALA A 387 -12.85 -15.35 8.35
CA ALA A 387 -12.28 -16.13 7.26
C ALA A 387 -13.26 -16.21 6.06
N THR A 388 -14.57 -16.39 6.34
CA THR A 388 -15.63 -16.40 5.32
C THR A 388 -15.72 -15.03 4.60
N ALA A 389 -15.61 -13.95 5.34
CA ALA A 389 -15.54 -12.60 4.77
C ALA A 389 -14.33 -12.41 3.84
N HIS A 390 -13.14 -12.93 4.22
CA HIS A 390 -11.96 -12.93 3.36
C HIS A 390 -12.20 -13.65 2.04
N VAL A 391 -12.74 -14.86 2.09
CA VAL A 391 -13.05 -15.65 0.90
C VAL A 391 -14.08 -14.95 0.03
N SER A 392 -15.12 -14.34 0.62
CA SER A 392 -16.13 -13.57 -0.11
C SER A 392 -15.51 -12.35 -0.85
N GLY A 393 -14.63 -11.60 -0.17
CA GLY A 393 -13.90 -10.49 -0.77
C GLY A 393 -13.00 -10.95 -1.92
N LEU A 394 -12.17 -11.98 -1.72
CA LEU A 394 -11.31 -12.53 -2.78
C LEU A 394 -12.11 -13.08 -3.96
N THR A 395 -13.26 -13.70 -3.70
CA THR A 395 -14.19 -14.14 -4.74
C THR A 395 -14.64 -12.96 -5.61
N ALA A 396 -14.95 -11.81 -5.00
CA ALA A 396 -15.32 -10.61 -5.75
C ALA A 396 -14.19 -10.10 -6.64
N LEU A 397 -12.95 -10.14 -6.16
CA LEU A 397 -11.79 -9.77 -6.98
C LEU A 397 -11.64 -10.69 -8.19
N LEU A 398 -11.82 -12.00 -8.04
CA LEU A 398 -11.77 -12.97 -9.13
C LEU A 398 -12.90 -12.76 -10.14
N LEU A 399 -14.13 -12.57 -9.67
CA LEU A 399 -15.29 -12.36 -10.53
C LEU A 399 -15.22 -11.05 -11.32
N GLN A 400 -14.61 -10.00 -10.79
CA GLN A 400 -14.37 -8.78 -11.57
C GLN A 400 -13.51 -9.06 -12.81
N LEU A 401 -12.52 -9.95 -12.71
CA LEU A 401 -11.64 -10.30 -13.83
C LEU A 401 -12.29 -11.29 -14.80
N LYS A 402 -13.10 -12.19 -14.29
CA LYS A 402 -13.83 -13.19 -15.10
C LYS A 402 -15.18 -13.52 -14.45
N ARG A 403 -16.21 -12.75 -14.80
CA ARG A 403 -17.56 -12.87 -14.19
C ARG A 403 -18.24 -14.23 -14.38
N SER A 404 -17.86 -14.94 -15.44
CA SER A 404 -18.41 -16.27 -15.79
C SER A 404 -17.76 -17.42 -15.02
N MET A 405 -16.96 -17.15 -13.97
CA MET A 405 -16.36 -18.24 -13.19
C MET A 405 -17.42 -18.99 -12.41
N THR A 406 -17.31 -20.31 -12.48
CA THR A 406 -18.12 -21.20 -11.65
C THR A 406 -17.56 -21.27 -10.24
N GLN A 407 -18.38 -21.71 -9.29
CA GLN A 407 -17.97 -21.92 -7.91
C GLN A 407 -16.74 -22.84 -7.77
N GLN A 408 -16.68 -23.90 -8.57
CA GLN A 408 -15.52 -24.80 -8.59
C GLN A 408 -14.23 -24.14 -9.12
N GLU A 409 -14.36 -23.28 -10.13
CA GLU A 409 -13.20 -22.51 -10.63
C GLU A 409 -12.67 -21.54 -9.60
N VAL A 410 -13.59 -20.83 -8.89
CA VAL A 410 -13.24 -19.95 -7.78
C VAL A 410 -12.56 -20.73 -6.67
N PHE A 411 -13.17 -21.84 -6.23
CA PHE A 411 -12.58 -22.71 -5.20
C PHE A 411 -11.17 -23.18 -5.57
N LYS A 412 -10.96 -23.69 -6.78
CA LYS A 412 -9.65 -24.18 -7.24
C LYS A 412 -8.58 -23.09 -7.26
N LEU A 413 -8.97 -21.85 -7.56
CA LEU A 413 -8.02 -20.72 -7.54
C LEU A 413 -7.71 -20.28 -6.10
N LEU A 414 -8.71 -20.18 -5.26
CA LEU A 414 -8.54 -19.79 -3.86
C LEU A 414 -7.79 -20.85 -3.05
N ALA A 415 -7.97 -22.12 -3.33
CA ALA A 415 -7.18 -23.19 -2.71
C ALA A 415 -5.67 -23.06 -2.97
N LYS A 416 -5.29 -22.30 -4.00
CA LYS A 416 -3.91 -21.97 -4.40
C LYS A 416 -3.51 -20.53 -4.10
N ALA A 417 -4.23 -19.83 -3.24
CA ALA A 417 -4.01 -18.42 -2.96
C ALA A 417 -2.60 -18.08 -2.47
N ASN A 418 -1.92 -19.02 -1.81
CA ASN A 418 -0.52 -18.88 -1.38
C ASN A 418 0.52 -19.24 -2.45
N GLU A 419 0.09 -19.75 -3.60
CA GLU A 419 0.99 -20.12 -4.68
C GLU A 419 1.20 -18.96 -5.68
N PRO A 420 2.36 -18.90 -6.34
CA PRO A 420 2.60 -17.92 -7.41
C PRO A 420 1.57 -17.98 -8.55
N THR A 421 0.88 -19.12 -8.71
CA THR A 421 -0.18 -19.32 -9.71
C THR A 421 -1.39 -18.43 -9.47
N PHE A 422 -1.74 -18.14 -8.22
CA PHE A 422 -2.81 -17.22 -7.85
C PHE A 422 -2.50 -15.80 -8.35
N TYR A 423 -1.31 -15.29 -8.05
CA TYR A 423 -0.88 -13.96 -8.51
C TYR A 423 -0.73 -13.87 -10.03
N LYS A 424 -0.27 -14.95 -10.69
CA LYS A 424 -0.21 -15.03 -12.15
C LYS A 424 -1.58 -14.89 -12.80
N PHE A 425 -2.66 -15.30 -12.14
CA PHE A 425 -4.01 -15.08 -12.65
C PHE A 425 -4.31 -13.60 -12.81
N PHE A 426 -4.02 -12.78 -11.78
CA PHE A 426 -4.21 -11.33 -11.83
C PHE A 426 -3.30 -10.68 -12.88
N THR A 427 -2.03 -11.08 -12.95
CA THR A 427 -1.06 -10.53 -13.93
C THR A 427 -1.46 -10.84 -15.37
N LYS A 428 -1.92 -12.07 -15.68
CA LYS A 428 -2.40 -12.44 -17.03
C LYS A 428 -3.64 -11.67 -17.43
N ALA A 429 -4.56 -11.41 -16.51
CA ALA A 429 -5.73 -10.60 -16.75
C ALA A 429 -5.35 -9.16 -17.16
N ARG A 430 -4.33 -8.58 -16.53
CA ARG A 430 -3.78 -7.26 -16.89
C ARG A 430 -3.29 -7.21 -18.34
N LEU A 431 -2.48 -8.17 -18.75
CA LEU A 431 -1.93 -8.22 -20.12
C LEU A 431 -3.04 -8.31 -21.16
N ARG A 432 -4.09 -9.08 -20.88
CA ARG A 432 -5.25 -9.22 -21.77
C ARG A 432 -6.06 -7.92 -21.85
N ASN A 433 -6.29 -7.25 -20.74
CA ASN A 433 -7.02 -5.98 -20.71
C ASN A 433 -6.23 -4.85 -21.38
N LYS A 434 -4.90 -4.82 -21.21
CA LYS A 434 -4.03 -3.84 -21.87
C LYS A 434 -4.00 -4.05 -23.38
N ALA A 435 -3.98 -5.28 -23.86
CA ALA A 435 -4.06 -5.60 -25.29
C ALA A 435 -5.39 -5.16 -25.89
N ILE A 436 -6.51 -5.36 -25.19
CA ILE A 436 -7.85 -4.93 -25.64
C ILE A 436 -7.95 -3.40 -25.68
N SER A 437 -7.39 -2.67 -24.71
CA SER A 437 -7.39 -1.20 -24.71
C SER A 437 -6.59 -0.60 -25.85
N VAL A 438 -5.44 -1.17 -26.18
CA VAL A 438 -4.62 -0.74 -27.33
C VAL A 438 -5.36 -0.95 -28.65
N ILE A 439 -6.02 -2.11 -28.84
CA ILE A 439 -6.81 -2.38 -30.05
C ILE A 439 -8.01 -1.43 -30.17
N SER A 440 -8.65 -1.06 -29.04
CA SER A 440 -9.78 -0.12 -29.04
C SER A 440 -9.37 1.32 -29.36
N ASP A 441 -8.19 1.75 -28.94
CA ASP A 441 -7.66 3.09 -29.24
C ASP A 441 -7.18 3.20 -30.68
N ASP A 442 -6.60 2.16 -31.25
CA ASP A 442 -6.22 2.13 -32.66
C ASP A 442 -7.45 2.11 -33.58
N SER A 443 -8.50 1.39 -33.22
CA SER A 443 -9.78 1.43 -33.96
C SER A 443 -10.47 2.80 -33.88
N LYS A 444 -10.37 3.53 -32.78
CA LYS A 444 -10.89 4.90 -32.65
C LYS A 444 -10.07 5.93 -33.45
N LYS A 445 -8.75 5.70 -33.62
CA LYS A 445 -7.89 6.55 -34.46
C LYS A 445 -8.16 6.35 -35.94
N LEU A 446 -8.48 5.12 -36.36
CA LEU A 446 -8.85 4.83 -37.76
C LEU A 446 -10.20 5.46 -38.19
N LEU A 447 -11.13 5.63 -37.25
CA LEU A 447 -12.45 6.26 -37.51
C LEU A 447 -12.43 7.80 -37.47
N ARG A 448 -11.30 8.43 -37.16
CA ARG A 448 -11.12 9.90 -37.08
C ARG A 448 -10.29 10.49 -38.22
N LYS A 449 -10.09 9.80 -39.33
CA LYS A 449 -9.52 10.44 -40.52
C LYS A 449 -10.61 11.25 -41.22
N PRO A 450 -10.48 12.56 -41.34
CA PRO A 450 -11.42 13.38 -42.12
C PRO A 450 -11.24 13.05 -43.59
N SER A 451 -12.35 12.93 -44.26
CA SER A 451 -12.51 12.87 -45.74
C SER A 451 -12.14 14.22 -46.33
#